data_cbccaedbc6b22f9642a6aaf692fc5e2b
#
_entry.id   cbccaedbc6b22f9642a6aaf692fc5e2b
#
_cell.length_a   1.000
_cell.length_b   1.000
_cell.length_c   1.000
_cell.angle_alpha   90.00
_cell.angle_beta   90.00
_cell.angle_gamma   90.00
#
_symmetry.space_group_name_H-M   'P 1'
#
loop_
_entity.id
_entity.type
_entity.pdbx_description
1 polymer ?
#
loop_
_entity_poly.entity_id
_entity_poly.type
_entity_poly.pdbx_seq_one_letter_code
_entity_poly.pdbx_strand_id
1 'polypeptide(L)'
;MKAKQWTAQISLTEDGDETRASAVLTTPDSCRDDTAHVVGRGVARRNPIDRPVPEIGDELAVSRALGDLAVRLHDVASDDIVDLTGPADPPQ
;
A
#
# COMPACT_ATOMS: atom_id res chain seq x y z
N MET A 1 -18.78 -19.43 -10.35
CA MET A 1 -17.75 -18.78 -9.50
C MET A 1 -16.76 -18.05 -10.37
N LYS A 2 -16.45 -16.81 -10.02
CA LYS A 2 -15.44 -16.04 -10.73
C LYS A 2 -14.19 -15.96 -9.88
N ALA A 3 -13.06 -16.17 -10.51
CA ALA A 3 -11.76 -15.96 -9.85
C ALA A 3 -11.16 -14.67 -10.37
N LYS A 4 -10.62 -13.88 -9.46
CA LYS A 4 -9.94 -12.62 -9.78
C LYS A 4 -8.57 -12.62 -9.16
N GLN A 5 -7.66 -11.90 -9.78
CA GLN A 5 -6.31 -11.79 -9.27
C GLN A 5 -5.86 -10.33 -9.35
N TRP A 6 -5.44 -9.81 -8.22
CA TRP A 6 -4.85 -8.48 -8.14
C TRP A 6 -3.36 -8.64 -7.86
N THR A 7 -2.59 -7.66 -8.26
CA THR A 7 -1.14 -7.71 -8.12
C THR A 7 -0.65 -6.49 -7.36
N ALA A 8 0.20 -6.71 -6.39
CA ALA A 8 0.91 -5.63 -5.72
C ALA A 8 2.37 -5.70 -6.12
N GLN A 9 2.87 -4.65 -6.74
CA GLN A 9 4.26 -4.57 -7.12
C GLN A 9 5.03 -3.80 -6.07
N ILE A 10 6.10 -4.39 -5.59
CA ILE A 10 6.88 -3.81 -4.51
C ILE A 10 8.23 -3.38 -5.06
N SER A 11 8.58 -2.12 -4.80
CA SER A 11 9.87 -1.56 -5.19
C SER A 11 10.62 -1.16 -3.93
N LEU A 12 11.90 -1.43 -3.93
CA LEU A 12 12.78 -1.13 -2.80
C LEU A 12 13.90 -0.22 -3.23
N THR A 13 14.23 0.74 -2.39
CA THR A 13 15.37 1.63 -2.59
C THR A 13 16.13 1.74 -1.29
N GLU A 14 17.44 1.52 -1.36
CA GLU A 14 18.32 1.68 -0.21
C GLU A 14 19.17 2.93 -0.36
N ASP A 15 19.29 3.68 0.72
CA ASP A 15 20.14 4.85 0.76
C ASP A 15 20.80 4.92 2.13
N GLY A 16 22.04 4.48 2.20
CA GLY A 16 22.75 4.39 3.48
C GLY A 16 22.05 3.45 4.44
N ASP A 17 21.62 3.99 5.56
CA ASP A 17 20.94 3.20 6.60
C ASP A 17 19.43 3.18 6.44
N GLU A 18 18.91 3.78 5.38
CA GLU A 18 17.49 3.90 5.17
C GLU A 18 17.06 3.02 4.00
N THR A 19 16.01 2.24 4.21
CA THR A 19 15.40 1.46 3.16
C THR A 19 13.97 1.94 2.98
N ARG A 20 13.60 2.24 1.75
CA ARG A 20 12.26 2.68 1.41
C ARG A 20 11.60 1.65 0.51
N ALA A 21 10.34 1.40 0.77
CA ALA A 21 9.56 0.49 -0.05
C ALA A 21 8.27 1.17 -0.49
N SER A 22 7.84 0.83 -1.69
CA SER A 22 6.52 1.21 -2.15
C SER A 22 5.81 -0.03 -2.65
N ALA A 23 4.51 -0.11 -2.37
CA ALA A 23 3.67 -1.18 -2.84
C ALA A 23 2.56 -0.57 -3.67
N VAL A 24 2.49 -0.94 -4.94
CA VAL A 24 1.50 -0.40 -5.88
C VAL A 24 0.53 -1.50 -6.22
N LEU A 25 -0.73 -1.29 -5.89
CA LEU A 25 -1.78 -2.25 -6.20
C LEU A 25 -2.33 -1.99 -7.58
N THR A 26 -2.36 -3.03 -8.39
CA THR A 26 -2.92 -2.96 -9.74
C THR A 26 -4.03 -3.98 -9.86
N THR A 27 -5.18 -3.54 -10.35
CA THR A 27 -6.32 -4.40 -10.53
C THR A 27 -6.60 -4.60 -12.02
N PRO A 28 -7.23 -5.71 -12.40
CA PRO A 28 -7.53 -5.95 -13.82
C PRO A 28 -8.47 -4.92 -14.43
N ASP A 29 -9.26 -4.26 -13.61
CA ASP A 29 -10.23 -3.27 -14.08
C ASP A 29 -9.64 -1.88 -14.14
N SER A 30 -8.35 -1.80 -14.35
CA SER A 30 -7.62 -0.53 -14.32
C SER A 30 -7.84 0.31 -15.57
N CYS A 31 -8.91 0.12 -16.29
CA CYS A 31 -9.29 1.06 -17.35
C CYS A 31 -9.74 2.40 -16.80
N ARG A 32 -9.84 2.51 -15.49
CA ARG A 32 -10.07 3.80 -14.84
C ARG A 32 -8.74 4.36 -14.40
N ASP A 33 -8.27 5.35 -15.09
CA ASP A 33 -6.93 5.89 -14.89
C ASP A 33 -6.75 6.46 -13.50
N ASP A 34 -7.74 7.08 -12.95
CA ASP A 34 -7.64 7.83 -11.72
C ASP A 34 -7.83 6.97 -10.47
N THR A 35 -8.34 5.74 -10.64
CA THR A 35 -8.55 4.85 -9.48
C THR A 35 -7.72 3.59 -9.58
N ALA A 36 -6.85 3.52 -10.58
CA ALA A 36 -6.15 2.29 -10.90
C ALA A 36 -5.10 1.91 -9.88
N HIS A 37 -4.57 2.89 -9.15
CA HIS A 37 -3.41 2.63 -8.31
C HIS A 37 -3.61 3.13 -6.91
N VAL A 38 -3.52 2.21 -5.97
CA VAL A 38 -3.38 2.54 -4.57
C VAL A 38 -1.93 2.26 -4.20
N VAL A 39 -1.27 3.20 -3.58
CA VAL A 39 0.15 3.10 -3.27
C VAL A 39 0.35 3.20 -1.77
N GLY A 40 1.02 2.20 -1.22
CA GLY A 40 1.46 2.24 0.17
C GLY A 40 2.96 2.43 0.23
N ARG A 41 3.44 3.11 1.25
CA ARG A 41 4.87 3.39 1.42
C ARG A 41 5.31 3.00 2.80
N GLY A 42 6.54 2.52 2.89
CA GLY A 42 7.15 2.18 4.15
C GLY A 42 8.62 2.54 4.17
N VAL A 43 9.11 2.84 5.34
CA VAL A 43 10.51 3.20 5.54
C VAL A 43 11.04 2.41 6.73
N ALA A 44 12.23 1.88 6.59
CA ALA A 44 12.95 1.26 7.68
C ALA A 44 14.31 1.94 7.78
N ARG A 45 14.70 2.25 8.99
CA ARG A 45 15.98 2.90 9.24
C ARG A 45 16.78 2.06 10.20
N ARG A 46 17.99 1.70 9.79
CA ARG A 46 18.88 0.92 10.62
C ARG A 46 19.57 1.83 11.64
N ASN A 47 19.63 1.36 12.87
CA ASN A 47 20.47 2.03 13.86
C ASN A 47 21.93 1.81 13.45
N PRO A 48 22.76 2.88 13.35
CA PRO A 48 24.15 2.74 12.87
C PRO A 48 25.00 1.78 13.69
N ILE A 49 24.65 1.55 14.94
CA ILE A 49 25.42 0.62 15.78
C ILE A 49 25.02 -0.84 15.59
N ASP A 50 23.91 -1.07 14.87
CA ASP A 50 23.44 -2.43 14.63
C ASP A 50 24.21 -3.05 13.47
N ARG A 51 24.25 -4.38 13.45
CA ARG A 51 24.81 -5.09 12.31
C ARG A 51 24.03 -4.76 11.06
N PRO A 52 24.75 -4.54 9.94
CA PRO A 52 24.05 -4.36 8.67
C PRO A 52 23.53 -5.70 8.17
N VAL A 53 22.24 -5.93 8.33
CA VAL A 53 21.55 -7.09 7.78
C VAL A 53 20.50 -6.54 6.81
N PRO A 54 20.84 -6.44 5.52
CA PRO A 54 19.95 -5.81 4.55
C PRO A 54 18.56 -6.43 4.50
N GLU A 55 18.47 -7.74 4.66
CA GLU A 55 17.17 -8.43 4.59
C GLU A 55 16.20 -7.92 5.64
N ILE A 56 16.69 -7.57 6.83
CA ILE A 56 15.83 -7.07 7.89
C ILE A 56 15.24 -5.72 7.51
N GLY A 57 16.07 -4.84 6.96
CA GLY A 57 15.61 -3.55 6.49
C GLY A 57 14.57 -3.68 5.39
N ASP A 58 14.84 -4.56 4.44
CA ASP A 58 13.91 -4.81 3.34
C ASP A 58 12.58 -5.33 3.87
N GLU A 59 12.62 -6.32 4.75
CA GLU A 59 11.40 -6.92 5.30
C GLU A 59 10.58 -5.89 6.07
N LEU A 60 11.23 -5.09 6.88
CA LEU A 60 10.52 -4.06 7.64
C LEU A 60 9.92 -2.98 6.75
N ALA A 61 10.67 -2.53 5.75
CA ALA A 61 10.18 -1.51 4.84
C ALA A 61 8.98 -2.04 4.04
N VAL A 62 9.08 -3.26 3.54
CA VAL A 62 8.00 -3.89 2.79
C VAL A 62 6.78 -4.10 3.68
N SER A 63 6.99 -4.58 4.91
CA SER A 63 5.90 -4.79 5.85
C SER A 63 5.14 -3.48 6.10
N ARG A 64 5.87 -2.40 6.28
CA ARG A 64 5.26 -1.09 6.50
C ARG A 64 4.56 -0.57 5.25
N ALA A 65 5.14 -0.82 4.07
CA ALA A 65 4.50 -0.44 2.82
C ALA A 65 3.18 -1.18 2.62
N LEU A 66 3.18 -2.49 2.91
CA LEU A 66 1.97 -3.29 2.77
C LEU A 66 0.91 -2.87 3.79
N GLY A 67 1.34 -2.56 5.01
CA GLY A 67 0.40 -2.05 6.03
C GLY A 67 -0.22 -0.73 5.61
N ASP A 68 0.60 0.17 5.08
CA ASP A 68 0.10 1.45 4.59
C ASP A 68 -0.84 1.24 3.41
N LEU A 69 -0.50 0.33 2.51
CA LEU A 69 -1.37 0.00 1.39
C LEU A 69 -2.72 -0.51 1.88
N ALA A 70 -2.71 -1.38 2.88
CA ALA A 70 -3.95 -1.93 3.43
C ALA A 70 -4.85 -0.83 3.98
N VAL A 71 -4.27 0.13 4.70
CA VAL A 71 -5.03 1.24 5.25
C VAL A 71 -5.62 2.10 4.14
N ARG A 72 -4.83 2.42 3.13
CA ARG A 72 -5.29 3.25 2.02
C ARG A 72 -6.37 2.54 1.21
N LEU A 73 -6.21 1.25 1.02
CA LEU A 73 -7.22 0.46 0.30
C LEU A 73 -8.53 0.42 1.09
N HIS A 74 -8.44 0.31 2.40
CA HIS A 74 -9.62 0.36 3.24
C HIS A 74 -10.33 1.71 3.11
N ASP A 75 -9.57 2.80 3.05
CA ASP A 75 -10.13 4.13 2.87
C ASP A 75 -10.83 4.25 1.52
N VAL A 76 -10.22 3.72 0.46
CA VAL A 76 -10.84 3.71 -0.86
C VAL A 76 -12.16 2.96 -0.84
N ALA A 77 -12.18 1.79 -0.20
CA ALA A 77 -13.40 1.01 -0.09
C ALA A 77 -14.49 1.76 0.68
N SER A 78 -14.10 2.46 1.74
CA SER A 78 -15.04 3.24 2.53
C SER A 78 -15.63 4.39 1.70
N ASP A 79 -14.79 5.08 0.93
CA ASP A 79 -15.24 6.15 0.06
C ASP A 79 -16.19 5.62 -1.01
N ASP A 80 -15.85 4.47 -1.58
CA ASP A 80 -16.72 3.86 -2.60
C ASP A 80 -18.07 3.49 -2.02
N ILE A 81 -18.12 3.00 -0.79
CA ILE A 81 -19.37 2.68 -0.13
C ILE A 81 -20.20 3.95 0.06
N VAL A 82 -19.58 5.03 0.48
CA VAL A 82 -20.27 6.31 0.65
C VAL A 82 -20.83 6.79 -0.69
N ASP A 83 -20.04 6.69 -1.76
CA ASP A 83 -20.48 7.12 -3.08
C ASP A 83 -21.68 6.33 -3.56
N LEU A 84 -21.70 5.03 -3.30
CA LEU A 84 -22.79 4.16 -3.73
C LEU A 84 -24.08 4.43 -2.97
N THR A 85 -23.97 4.72 -1.68
CA THR A 85 -25.15 4.98 -0.85
C THR A 85 -25.55 6.44 -0.84
N GLY A 86 -24.75 7.27 -1.50
CA GLY A 86 -24.97 8.70 -1.47
C GLY A 86 -24.44 9.34 -0.21
N PRO A 87 -24.50 10.65 -0.15
CA PRO A 87 -24.11 11.31 1.08
C PRO A 87 -24.85 10.66 2.20
N ALA A 88 -24.12 10.36 3.22
CA ALA A 88 -24.67 9.66 4.35
C ALA A 88 -26.04 10.20 4.60
N ASP A 89 -26.99 9.34 4.48
CA ASP A 89 -28.33 9.74 4.76
C ASP A 89 -28.32 10.45 6.06
N PRO A 90 -28.85 11.63 6.06
CA PRO A 90 -28.95 12.30 7.31
C PRO A 90 -29.66 11.36 8.25
N PRO A 91 -29.10 11.20 9.40
CA PRO A 91 -29.78 10.39 10.37
C PRO A 91 -31.17 10.96 10.53
N GLN A 92 -32.02 10.11 10.35
CA GLN A 92 -33.44 10.47 10.40
C GLN A 92 -33.87 10.59 11.84
#